data_485cb6f7c5a97dc43b7b7572682080d3
#
_entry.id   485cb6f7c5a97dc43b7b7572682080d3
#
_cell.length_a   1.000
_cell.length_b   1.000
_cell.length_c   1.000
_cell.angle_alpha   90.00
_cell.angle_beta   90.00
_cell.angle_gamma   90.00
#
_symmetry.space_group_name_H-M   'P 1'
#
loop_
_entity.id
_entity.type
_entity.pdbx_description
1 polymer ?
#
loop_
_entity_poly.entity_id
_entity_poly.type
_entity_poly.pdbx_seq_one_letter_code
_entity_poly.pdbx_strand_id
1 'polypeptide(L)'
;MPIQYRDGIMAEHLWTRSHAGLFDVSHMGPCRLVLNAPLEGDAAHRAVSALLEQIVCADVAGLARGEQKLTLMLAADGGILDDLMVARPFEDASQGELYIVVNAGVKEADFARIAAAAGDKARLIREDHQALLALQGPEAGACLAMIAPDTAGMSFLEARRVSINGHSCMVSRSGYTGEDGFEILYPAAEAGAFAEQLLSDTRIRLIGLGARDSLRLEAGMCLYGHDIDPSTSPVEASLSWTISRARRERGDFPG
;
A
#
# COMPACT_ATOMS: atom_id res chain seq x y z
N MET A 1 -6.19 -0.49 17.09
CA MET A 1 -5.00 -1.39 17.13
C MET A 1 -4.25 -1.20 18.44
N PRO A 2 -3.78 -2.27 19.09
CA PRO A 2 -2.99 -2.18 20.30
C PRO A 2 -1.58 -1.65 19.99
N ILE A 3 -0.99 -0.94 20.96
CA ILE A 3 0.41 -0.49 20.87
C ILE A 3 1.34 -1.71 20.95
N GLN A 4 0.99 -2.70 21.77
CA GLN A 4 1.69 -3.97 21.90
C GLN A 4 0.72 -5.08 22.29
N TYR A 5 1.11 -6.31 22.02
CA TYR A 5 0.46 -7.52 22.51
C TYR A 5 1.19 -8.03 23.78
N ARG A 6 0.94 -9.31 24.15
CA ARG A 6 1.41 -9.89 25.41
C ARG A 6 2.92 -9.87 25.59
N ASP A 7 3.68 -10.06 24.51
CA ASP A 7 5.14 -10.23 24.57
C ASP A 7 5.89 -8.89 24.69
N GLY A 8 5.21 -7.77 24.35
CA GLY A 8 5.76 -6.42 24.43
C GLY A 8 6.56 -6.02 23.18
N ILE A 9 6.74 -4.71 23.00
CA ILE A 9 7.28 -4.10 21.78
C ILE A 9 8.60 -4.71 21.33
N MET A 10 9.56 -4.88 22.25
CA MET A 10 10.90 -5.39 21.90
C MET A 10 10.85 -6.84 21.41
N ALA A 11 10.07 -7.69 22.09
CA ALA A 11 9.95 -9.09 21.69
C ALA A 11 9.21 -9.24 20.36
N GLU A 12 8.18 -8.43 20.13
CA GLU A 12 7.44 -8.36 18.86
C GLU A 12 8.34 -7.89 17.71
N HIS A 13 9.16 -6.87 17.93
CA HIS A 13 10.14 -6.38 16.97
C HIS A 13 11.14 -7.48 16.57
N LEU A 14 11.80 -8.11 17.57
CA LEU A 14 12.78 -9.17 17.34
C LEU A 14 12.16 -10.43 16.70
N TRP A 15 10.89 -10.73 17.02
CA TRP A 15 10.15 -11.80 16.37
C TRP A 15 9.97 -11.53 14.87
N THR A 16 9.58 -10.31 14.51
CA THR A 16 9.41 -9.93 13.11
C THR A 16 10.72 -10.00 12.32
N ARG A 17 11.87 -9.69 12.95
CA ARG A 17 13.20 -9.82 12.33
C ARG A 17 13.61 -11.27 12.07
N SER A 18 13.10 -12.23 12.85
CA SER A 18 13.55 -13.62 12.80
C SER A 18 12.52 -14.61 12.25
N HIS A 19 11.23 -14.26 12.26
CA HIS A 19 10.12 -15.14 11.88
C HIS A 19 9.09 -14.38 11.02
N ALA A 20 7.82 -14.39 11.41
CA ALA A 20 6.75 -13.64 10.75
C ALA A 20 5.87 -12.91 11.77
N GLY A 21 5.64 -11.63 11.52
CA GLY A 21 4.74 -10.78 12.29
C GLY A 21 3.45 -10.50 11.52
N LEU A 22 2.30 -10.67 12.18
CA LEU A 22 0.98 -10.30 11.65
C LEU A 22 0.54 -8.99 12.27
N PHE A 23 0.36 -7.98 11.42
CA PHE A 23 -0.08 -6.64 11.78
C PHE A 23 -1.49 -6.40 11.25
N ASP A 24 -2.40 -5.93 12.11
CA ASP A 24 -3.63 -5.32 11.66
C ASP A 24 -3.36 -3.86 11.28
N VAL A 25 -3.44 -3.52 10.01
CA VAL A 25 -3.27 -2.16 9.49
C VAL A 25 -4.54 -1.62 8.82
N SER A 26 -5.70 -2.15 9.22
CA SER A 26 -7.02 -1.80 8.67
C SER A 26 -7.43 -0.33 8.90
N HIS A 27 -6.69 0.42 9.70
CA HIS A 27 -6.89 1.87 9.85
C HIS A 27 -6.43 2.66 8.63
N MET A 28 -5.56 2.10 7.78
CA MET A 28 -5.15 2.70 6.51
C MET A 28 -6.35 2.92 5.58
N GLY A 29 -6.13 3.63 4.48
CA GLY A 29 -7.16 3.95 3.51
C GLY A 29 -6.98 3.22 2.16
N PRO A 30 -7.27 1.91 2.07
CA PRO A 30 -7.30 1.23 0.77
C PRO A 30 -8.49 1.71 -0.06
N CYS A 31 -8.23 2.00 -1.34
CA CYS A 31 -9.25 2.43 -2.28
C CYS A 31 -8.89 2.05 -3.71
N ARG A 32 -9.85 2.16 -4.62
CA ARG A 32 -9.63 2.03 -6.07
C ARG A 32 -10.13 3.26 -6.80
N LEU A 33 -9.32 3.74 -7.74
CA LEU A 33 -9.73 4.73 -8.72
C LEU A 33 -10.10 4.02 -10.02
N VAL A 34 -11.37 4.06 -10.44
CA VAL A 34 -11.91 3.27 -11.54
C VAL A 34 -12.42 4.19 -12.64
N LEU A 35 -11.87 4.05 -13.84
CA LEU A 35 -12.26 4.82 -15.03
C LEU A 35 -13.73 4.56 -15.42
N ASN A 36 -14.46 5.63 -15.76
CA ASN A 36 -15.85 5.52 -16.23
C ASN A 36 -15.95 5.23 -17.73
N ALA A 37 -14.88 5.50 -18.52
CA ALA A 37 -14.87 5.29 -19.96
C ALA A 37 -14.67 3.80 -20.31
N PRO A 38 -15.28 3.31 -21.41
CA PRO A 38 -15.13 1.93 -21.88
C PRO A 38 -13.81 1.75 -22.65
N LEU A 39 -12.69 2.08 -22.00
CA LEU A 39 -11.34 1.85 -22.51
C LEU A 39 -10.77 0.56 -21.93
N GLU A 40 -9.86 -0.09 -22.66
CA GLU A 40 -9.24 -1.34 -22.27
C GLU A 40 -7.70 -1.27 -22.35
N GLY A 41 -7.05 -2.20 -21.70
CA GLY A 41 -5.60 -2.38 -21.76
C GLY A 41 -4.82 -1.11 -21.38
N ASP A 42 -3.70 -0.88 -22.07
CA ASP A 42 -2.81 0.24 -21.79
C ASP A 42 -3.46 1.62 -22.05
N ALA A 43 -4.47 1.70 -22.90
CA ALA A 43 -5.20 2.96 -23.12
C ALA A 43 -6.02 3.33 -21.87
N ALA A 44 -6.70 2.35 -21.26
CA ALA A 44 -7.43 2.54 -20.01
C ALA A 44 -6.48 2.89 -18.86
N HIS A 45 -5.36 2.17 -18.75
CA HIS A 45 -4.35 2.45 -17.73
C HIS A 45 -3.80 3.88 -17.85
N ARG A 46 -3.39 4.31 -19.04
CA ARG A 46 -2.91 5.70 -19.26
C ARG A 46 -3.98 6.73 -18.89
N ALA A 47 -5.24 6.47 -19.23
CA ALA A 47 -6.31 7.40 -18.93
C ALA A 47 -6.57 7.57 -17.43
N VAL A 48 -6.64 6.46 -16.65
CA VAL A 48 -6.83 6.54 -15.20
C VAL A 48 -5.59 7.09 -14.49
N SER A 49 -4.39 6.74 -14.95
CA SER A 49 -3.11 7.24 -14.41
C SER A 49 -2.99 8.76 -14.57
N ALA A 50 -3.37 9.31 -15.73
CA ALA A 50 -3.34 10.74 -15.99
C ALA A 50 -4.24 11.56 -15.04
N LEU A 51 -5.27 10.93 -14.43
CA LEU A 51 -6.09 11.59 -13.42
C LEU A 51 -5.34 11.67 -12.07
N LEU A 52 -4.73 10.57 -11.64
CA LEU A 52 -3.98 10.53 -10.39
C LEU A 52 -2.70 11.38 -10.47
N GLU A 53 -2.03 11.38 -11.61
CA GLU A 53 -0.80 12.16 -11.85
C GLU A 53 -0.97 13.67 -11.73
N GLN A 54 -2.20 14.18 -11.70
CA GLN A 54 -2.47 15.60 -11.41
C GLN A 54 -2.14 15.98 -9.96
N ILE A 55 -2.09 15.01 -9.06
CA ILE A 55 -1.91 15.23 -7.62
C ILE A 55 -0.74 14.46 -7.01
N VAL A 56 -0.09 13.56 -7.77
CA VAL A 56 1.09 12.80 -7.31
C VAL A 56 2.30 13.01 -8.21
N CYS A 57 3.49 12.80 -7.66
CA CYS A 57 4.75 13.07 -8.36
C CYS A 57 5.33 11.88 -9.13
N ALA A 58 4.85 10.64 -8.90
CA ALA A 58 5.35 9.48 -9.63
C ALA A 58 4.83 9.40 -11.06
N ASP A 59 5.54 8.68 -11.90
CA ASP A 59 5.09 8.24 -13.22
C ASP A 59 4.23 6.97 -13.04
N VAL A 60 2.92 7.18 -12.89
CA VAL A 60 1.93 6.12 -12.69
C VAL A 60 1.61 5.44 -14.01
N ALA A 61 1.56 6.21 -15.11
CA ALA A 61 1.32 5.69 -16.44
C ALA A 61 2.43 4.74 -16.93
N GLY A 62 3.63 4.88 -16.38
CA GLY A 62 4.78 4.00 -16.65
C GLY A 62 4.78 2.68 -15.87
N LEU A 63 3.84 2.44 -14.97
CA LEU A 63 3.77 1.19 -14.21
C LEU A 63 3.52 -0.01 -15.14
N ALA A 64 4.30 -1.07 -14.96
CA ALA A 64 4.01 -2.35 -15.56
C ALA A 64 2.78 -3.00 -14.89
N ARG A 65 2.18 -4.00 -15.54
CA ARG A 65 1.07 -4.76 -14.95
C ARG A 65 1.53 -5.48 -13.70
N GLY A 66 0.78 -5.34 -12.63
CA GLY A 66 1.10 -5.87 -11.32
C GLY A 66 2.17 -5.05 -10.56
N GLU A 67 2.72 -4.00 -11.13
CA GLU A 67 3.70 -3.17 -10.45
C GLU A 67 3.04 -2.21 -9.45
N GLN A 68 3.65 -2.09 -8.28
CA GLN A 68 3.29 -1.16 -7.22
C GLN A 68 4.45 -0.20 -6.95
N LYS A 69 4.12 1.03 -6.56
CA LYS A 69 5.11 2.09 -6.31
C LYS A 69 4.69 2.99 -5.16
N LEU A 70 5.65 3.44 -4.37
CA LEU A 70 5.46 4.59 -3.48
C LEU A 70 5.46 5.88 -4.28
N THR A 71 4.56 6.78 -3.96
CA THR A 71 4.49 8.13 -4.51
C THR A 71 4.13 9.13 -3.43
N LEU A 72 4.35 10.41 -3.71
CA LEU A 72 3.98 11.50 -2.83
C LEU A 72 2.87 12.32 -3.47
N MET A 73 1.88 12.68 -2.66
CA MET A 73 0.92 13.73 -2.97
C MET A 73 1.52 15.04 -2.49
N LEU A 74 1.67 16.01 -3.39
CA LEU A 74 2.35 17.27 -3.08
C LEU A 74 1.39 18.45 -3.15
N ALA A 75 1.63 19.43 -2.29
CA ALA A 75 1.04 20.77 -2.38
C ALA A 75 1.71 21.59 -3.49
N ALA A 76 1.10 22.69 -3.88
CA ALA A 76 1.62 23.56 -4.93
C ALA A 76 2.98 24.21 -4.62
N ASP A 77 3.36 24.27 -3.34
CA ASP A 77 4.65 24.77 -2.84
C ASP A 77 5.69 23.65 -2.62
N GLY A 78 5.34 22.40 -2.95
CA GLY A 78 6.21 21.23 -2.84
C GLY A 78 6.16 20.53 -1.49
N GLY A 79 5.34 20.96 -0.53
CA GLY A 79 5.13 20.27 0.74
C GLY A 79 4.42 18.92 0.56
N ILE A 80 4.76 17.95 1.41
CA ILE A 80 4.21 16.58 1.33
C ILE A 80 2.84 16.56 2.01
N LEU A 81 1.78 16.29 1.24
CA LEU A 81 0.41 16.15 1.75
C LEU A 81 0.11 14.72 2.23
N ASP A 82 0.70 13.72 1.60
CA ASP A 82 0.75 12.32 2.02
C ASP A 82 1.80 11.55 1.21
N ASP A 83 2.25 10.43 1.75
CA ASP A 83 2.96 9.38 1.03
C ASP A 83 2.04 8.16 0.88
N LEU A 84 1.89 7.63 -0.33
CA LEU A 84 0.91 6.61 -0.63
C LEU A 84 1.44 5.56 -1.60
N MET A 85 0.86 4.35 -1.49
CA MET A 85 1.15 3.27 -2.43
C MET A 85 0.14 3.29 -3.57
N VAL A 86 0.63 3.16 -4.80
CA VAL A 86 -0.21 3.00 -6.00
C VAL A 86 0.22 1.77 -6.78
N ALA A 87 -0.75 0.95 -7.20
CA ALA A 87 -0.52 -0.24 -7.99
C ALA A 87 -1.37 -0.23 -9.27
N ARG A 88 -0.76 -0.69 -10.37
CA ARG A 88 -1.46 -1.08 -11.58
C ARG A 88 -1.91 -2.53 -11.43
N PRO A 89 -3.21 -2.87 -11.53
CA PRO A 89 -3.66 -4.24 -11.47
C PRO A 89 -2.99 -5.15 -12.50
N PHE A 90 -2.79 -6.41 -12.14
CA PHE A 90 -2.21 -7.42 -13.04
C PHE A 90 -3.21 -7.86 -14.12
N GLU A 91 -4.49 -7.97 -13.75
CA GLU A 91 -5.56 -8.55 -14.56
C GLU A 91 -5.95 -7.65 -15.74
N ASP A 92 -6.16 -8.23 -16.92
CA ASP A 92 -6.56 -7.52 -18.14
C ASP A 92 -7.87 -6.74 -17.97
N ALA A 93 -8.85 -7.32 -17.29
CA ALA A 93 -10.14 -6.69 -17.05
C ALA A 93 -10.08 -5.46 -16.13
N SER A 94 -8.99 -5.28 -15.38
CA SER A 94 -8.81 -4.22 -14.38
C SER A 94 -7.87 -3.10 -14.83
N GLN A 95 -7.52 -3.01 -16.12
CA GLN A 95 -6.55 -2.01 -16.59
C GLN A 95 -7.05 -0.56 -16.52
N GLY A 96 -8.34 -0.34 -16.38
CA GLY A 96 -8.95 0.96 -16.07
C GLY A 96 -9.01 1.29 -14.58
N GLU A 97 -8.32 0.53 -13.73
CA GLU A 97 -8.28 0.72 -12.28
C GLU A 97 -6.87 1.03 -11.79
N LEU A 98 -6.78 1.76 -10.68
CA LEU A 98 -5.59 1.86 -9.84
C LEU A 98 -5.98 1.44 -8.43
N TYR A 99 -5.18 0.57 -7.80
CA TYR A 99 -5.28 0.27 -6.38
C TYR A 99 -4.38 1.22 -5.61
N ILE A 100 -4.91 1.85 -4.57
CA ILE A 100 -4.23 2.91 -3.82
C ILE A 100 -4.40 2.63 -2.32
N VAL A 101 -3.35 2.86 -1.54
CA VAL A 101 -3.41 2.83 -0.07
C VAL A 101 -2.85 4.14 0.46
N VAL A 102 -3.68 4.94 1.12
CA VAL A 102 -3.33 6.22 1.75
C VAL A 102 -3.18 6.09 3.26
N ASN A 103 -2.47 7.03 3.90
CA ASN A 103 -2.22 7.01 5.34
C ASN A 103 -3.48 7.33 6.15
N ALA A 104 -3.64 6.63 7.27
CA ALA A 104 -4.84 6.68 8.12
C ALA A 104 -5.19 8.09 8.62
N GLY A 105 -4.19 8.89 9.00
CA GLY A 105 -4.37 10.19 9.62
C GLY A 105 -4.97 11.25 8.69
N VAL A 106 -4.77 11.10 7.38
CA VAL A 106 -5.17 12.07 6.35
C VAL A 106 -6.10 11.49 5.30
N LYS A 107 -6.48 10.21 5.40
CA LYS A 107 -7.23 9.47 4.37
C LYS A 107 -8.49 10.16 3.86
N GLU A 108 -9.24 10.86 4.71
CA GLU A 108 -10.45 11.56 4.26
C GLU A 108 -10.12 12.74 3.34
N ALA A 109 -9.05 13.46 3.64
CA ALA A 109 -8.56 14.55 2.78
C ALA A 109 -8.01 14.01 1.45
N ASP A 110 -7.31 12.86 1.50
CA ASP A 110 -6.75 12.24 0.30
C ASP A 110 -7.84 11.66 -0.59
N PHE A 111 -8.85 10.99 -0.02
CA PHE A 111 -10.02 10.55 -0.77
C PHE A 111 -10.73 11.73 -1.46
N ALA A 112 -10.85 12.87 -0.78
CA ALA A 112 -11.43 14.07 -1.38
C ALA A 112 -10.57 14.62 -2.52
N ARG A 113 -9.23 14.64 -2.38
CA ARG A 113 -8.31 15.08 -3.44
C ARG A 113 -8.33 14.15 -4.64
N ILE A 114 -8.30 12.83 -4.41
CA ILE A 114 -8.37 11.82 -5.48
C ILE A 114 -9.71 11.93 -6.22
N ALA A 115 -10.83 12.07 -5.50
CA ALA A 115 -12.15 12.24 -6.10
C ALA A 115 -12.24 13.54 -6.92
N ALA A 116 -11.65 14.64 -6.44
CA ALA A 116 -11.60 15.90 -7.18
C ALA A 116 -10.78 15.81 -8.46
N ALA A 117 -9.62 15.13 -8.43
CA ALA A 117 -8.80 14.87 -9.61
C ALA A 117 -9.50 13.93 -10.61
N ALA A 118 -10.28 12.98 -10.13
CA ALA A 118 -11.08 12.07 -10.95
C ALA A 118 -12.20 12.78 -11.71
N GLY A 119 -12.86 13.77 -11.09
CA GLY A 119 -14.01 14.48 -11.65
C GLY A 119 -15.12 13.51 -12.06
N ASP A 120 -15.66 13.70 -13.26
CA ASP A 120 -16.65 12.82 -13.88
C ASP A 120 -16.04 11.65 -14.68
N LYS A 121 -14.71 11.64 -14.85
CA LYS A 121 -14.00 10.66 -15.70
C LYS A 121 -13.72 9.33 -15.00
N ALA A 122 -13.63 9.34 -13.68
CA ALA A 122 -13.42 8.15 -12.87
C ALA A 122 -14.18 8.26 -11.54
N ARG A 123 -14.36 7.12 -10.88
CA ARG A 123 -14.96 7.07 -9.54
C ARG A 123 -13.95 6.52 -8.53
N LEU A 124 -13.92 7.11 -7.36
CA LEU A 124 -13.22 6.57 -6.20
C LEU A 124 -14.12 5.54 -5.51
N ILE A 125 -13.59 4.34 -5.31
CA ILE A 125 -14.24 3.27 -4.54
C ILE A 125 -13.41 3.05 -3.28
N ARG A 126 -13.96 3.39 -2.13
CA ARG A 126 -13.34 3.12 -0.81
C ARG A 126 -13.57 1.67 -0.45
N GLU A 127 -12.54 1.03 0.09
CA GLU A 127 -12.62 -0.37 0.52
C GLU A 127 -12.93 -0.50 2.03
N ASP A 128 -13.83 0.34 2.54
CA ASP A 128 -14.18 0.44 3.97
C ASP A 128 -14.75 -0.87 4.57
N HIS A 129 -15.17 -1.81 3.72
CA HIS A 129 -15.67 -3.14 4.12
C HIS A 129 -14.58 -4.23 4.12
N GLN A 130 -13.34 -3.84 3.87
CA GLN A 130 -12.18 -4.71 3.88
C GLN A 130 -11.30 -4.41 5.11
N ALA A 131 -10.62 -5.43 5.58
CA ALA A 131 -9.49 -5.31 6.51
C ALA A 131 -8.19 -5.35 5.72
N LEU A 132 -7.20 -4.59 6.14
CA LEU A 132 -5.84 -4.66 5.60
C LEU A 132 -4.95 -5.30 6.64
N LEU A 133 -4.40 -6.47 6.33
CA LEU A 133 -3.48 -7.22 7.17
C LEU A 133 -2.09 -7.22 6.53
N ALA A 134 -1.05 -6.99 7.33
CA ALA A 134 0.33 -7.12 6.86
C ALA A 134 1.00 -8.32 7.54
N LEU A 135 1.57 -9.24 6.74
CA LEU A 135 2.36 -10.37 7.20
C LEU A 135 3.81 -10.12 6.80
N GLN A 136 4.68 -9.87 7.77
CA GLN A 136 6.04 -9.34 7.55
C GLN A 136 7.09 -10.17 8.28
N GLY A 137 8.25 -10.34 7.68
CA GLY A 137 9.39 -11.05 8.25
C GLY A 137 9.95 -12.10 7.28
N PRO A 138 11.15 -12.65 7.56
CA PRO A 138 11.84 -13.56 6.63
C PRO A 138 11.07 -14.86 6.35
N GLU A 139 10.14 -15.26 7.23
CA GLU A 139 9.31 -16.45 7.04
C GLU A 139 7.92 -16.14 6.46
N ALA A 140 7.55 -14.87 6.28
CA ALA A 140 6.23 -14.45 5.82
C ALA A 140 5.83 -15.09 4.48
N GLY A 141 6.76 -15.14 3.51
CA GLY A 141 6.51 -15.76 2.21
C GLY A 141 6.18 -17.24 2.31
N ALA A 142 6.95 -17.99 3.10
CA ALA A 142 6.72 -19.42 3.30
C ALA A 142 5.40 -19.69 4.04
N CYS A 143 5.07 -18.86 5.04
CA CYS A 143 3.81 -18.98 5.79
C CYS A 143 2.59 -18.70 4.89
N LEU A 144 2.62 -17.60 4.13
CA LEU A 144 1.49 -17.23 3.29
C LEU A 144 1.27 -18.22 2.13
N ALA A 145 2.34 -18.74 1.54
CA ALA A 145 2.26 -19.71 0.45
C ALA A 145 1.57 -21.03 0.83
N MET A 146 1.51 -21.39 2.11
CA MET A 146 0.75 -22.57 2.58
C MET A 146 -0.76 -22.38 2.44
N ILE A 147 -1.26 -21.14 2.52
CA ILE A 147 -2.68 -20.81 2.44
C ILE A 147 -3.02 -20.29 1.04
N ALA A 148 -2.11 -19.54 0.44
CA ALA A 148 -2.25 -18.89 -0.85
C ALA A 148 -1.02 -19.19 -1.74
N PRO A 149 -0.92 -20.38 -2.36
CA PRO A 149 0.26 -20.82 -3.12
C PRO A 149 0.66 -19.87 -4.24
N ASP A 150 -0.29 -19.16 -4.84
CA ASP A 150 -0.05 -18.19 -5.92
C ASP A 150 0.84 -17.01 -5.48
N THR A 151 0.98 -16.77 -4.17
CA THR A 151 1.85 -15.71 -3.63
C THR A 151 3.34 -16.05 -3.72
N ALA A 152 3.70 -17.33 -3.80
CA ALA A 152 5.10 -17.77 -3.82
C ALA A 152 5.92 -17.21 -5.00
N GLY A 153 5.26 -16.94 -6.13
CA GLY A 153 5.91 -16.40 -7.33
C GLY A 153 5.88 -14.88 -7.45
N MET A 154 5.33 -14.15 -6.46
CA MET A 154 5.28 -12.69 -6.51
C MET A 154 6.67 -12.08 -6.30
N SER A 155 6.97 -11.03 -7.07
CA SER A 155 8.17 -10.21 -6.90
C SER A 155 7.92 -9.09 -5.89
N PHE A 156 9.00 -8.53 -5.33
CA PHE A 156 8.91 -7.32 -4.50
C PHE A 156 8.27 -6.18 -5.30
N LEU A 157 7.34 -5.45 -4.66
CA LEU A 157 6.48 -4.44 -5.26
C LEU A 157 5.56 -4.97 -6.39
N GLU A 158 5.22 -6.24 -6.35
CA GLU A 158 4.14 -6.79 -7.18
C GLU A 158 2.82 -6.78 -6.40
N ALA A 159 1.72 -6.39 -7.07
CA ALA A 159 0.37 -6.43 -6.54
C ALA A 159 -0.56 -7.15 -7.53
N ARG A 160 -1.35 -8.11 -7.05
CA ARG A 160 -2.32 -8.86 -7.86
C ARG A 160 -3.45 -9.43 -7.01
N ARG A 161 -4.50 -9.86 -7.68
CA ARG A 161 -5.58 -10.60 -7.01
C ARG A 161 -5.17 -12.06 -6.82
N VAL A 162 -5.34 -12.54 -5.60
CA VAL A 162 -5.06 -13.92 -5.19
C VAL A 162 -6.30 -14.50 -4.55
N SER A 163 -6.63 -15.75 -4.83
CA SER A 163 -7.71 -16.46 -4.14
C SER A 163 -7.22 -16.94 -2.77
N ILE A 164 -7.83 -16.45 -1.70
CA ILE A 164 -7.56 -16.89 -0.32
C ILE A 164 -8.88 -17.31 0.31
N ASN A 165 -9.01 -18.58 0.70
CA ASN A 165 -10.24 -19.16 1.27
C ASN A 165 -11.50 -18.89 0.42
N GLY A 166 -11.37 -18.86 -0.91
CA GLY A 166 -12.46 -18.57 -1.83
C GLY A 166 -12.76 -17.09 -2.06
N HIS A 167 -12.08 -16.18 -1.38
CA HIS A 167 -12.18 -14.73 -1.60
C HIS A 167 -11.12 -14.24 -2.59
N SER A 168 -11.51 -13.31 -3.48
CA SER A 168 -10.57 -12.61 -4.36
C SER A 168 -9.93 -11.44 -3.60
N CYS A 169 -8.75 -11.65 -3.06
CA CYS A 169 -8.02 -10.69 -2.24
C CYS A 169 -7.01 -9.91 -3.08
N MET A 170 -6.90 -8.60 -2.89
CA MET A 170 -5.74 -7.86 -3.37
C MET A 170 -4.57 -8.14 -2.43
N VAL A 171 -3.48 -8.65 -2.98
CA VAL A 171 -2.26 -8.96 -2.26
C VAL A 171 -1.10 -8.21 -2.90
N SER A 172 -0.31 -7.52 -2.12
CA SER A 172 0.95 -6.92 -2.56
C SER A 172 2.13 -7.49 -1.78
N ARG A 173 3.25 -7.77 -2.47
CA ARG A 173 4.50 -8.12 -1.80
C ARG A 173 5.26 -6.86 -1.47
N SER A 174 4.92 -6.28 -0.35
CA SER A 174 5.42 -5.01 0.16
C SER A 174 5.26 -4.96 1.68
N GLY A 175 5.74 -3.91 2.30
CA GLY A 175 5.57 -3.72 3.73
C GLY A 175 6.31 -2.51 4.27
N TYR A 176 6.26 -2.37 5.61
CA TYR A 176 6.76 -1.21 6.33
C TYR A 176 7.67 -1.63 7.49
N THR A 177 8.53 -2.63 7.25
CA THR A 177 9.38 -3.23 8.29
C THR A 177 10.84 -3.37 7.90
N GLY A 178 11.15 -3.24 6.59
CA GLY A 178 12.47 -3.57 6.05
C GLY A 178 12.70 -5.06 5.82
N GLU A 179 11.73 -5.91 6.22
CA GLU A 179 11.73 -7.34 5.93
C GLU A 179 10.85 -7.63 4.71
N ASP A 180 10.99 -8.85 4.16
CA ASP A 180 10.05 -9.39 3.18
C ASP A 180 8.66 -9.55 3.78
N GLY A 181 7.62 -9.43 2.95
CA GLY A 181 6.26 -9.61 3.44
C GLY A 181 5.20 -9.18 2.46
N PHE A 182 3.96 -9.28 2.93
CA PHE A 182 2.77 -9.03 2.13
C PHE A 182 1.78 -8.15 2.87
N GLU A 183 1.06 -7.34 2.12
CA GLU A 183 -0.15 -6.67 2.56
C GLU A 183 -1.35 -7.31 1.86
N ILE A 184 -2.37 -7.69 2.63
CA ILE A 184 -3.49 -8.51 2.20
C ILE A 184 -4.79 -7.77 2.50
N LEU A 185 -5.53 -7.39 1.46
CA LEU A 185 -6.86 -6.82 1.59
C LEU A 185 -7.88 -7.97 1.63
N TYR A 186 -8.53 -8.16 2.78
CA TYR A 186 -9.40 -9.30 3.07
C TYR A 186 -10.78 -8.84 3.57
N PRO A 187 -11.89 -9.56 3.29
CA PRO A 187 -13.20 -9.19 3.79
C PRO A 187 -13.22 -8.98 5.32
N ALA A 188 -13.60 -7.79 5.77
CA ALA A 188 -13.52 -7.41 7.19
C ALA A 188 -14.34 -8.33 8.11
N ALA A 189 -15.50 -8.82 7.62
CA ALA A 189 -16.36 -9.73 8.38
C ALA A 189 -15.68 -11.08 8.72
N GLU A 190 -14.69 -11.49 7.95
CA GLU A 190 -14.01 -12.78 8.08
C GLU A 190 -12.51 -12.63 8.44
N ALA A 191 -12.03 -11.39 8.55
CA ALA A 191 -10.61 -11.11 8.83
C ALA A 191 -10.14 -11.68 10.17
N GLY A 192 -11.02 -11.75 11.18
CA GLY A 192 -10.71 -12.39 12.46
C GLY A 192 -10.40 -13.88 12.31
N ALA A 193 -11.26 -14.61 11.60
CA ALA A 193 -11.06 -16.05 11.35
C ALA A 193 -9.80 -16.30 10.49
N PHE A 194 -9.54 -15.44 9.51
CA PHE A 194 -8.32 -15.51 8.70
C PHE A 194 -7.07 -15.24 9.54
N ALA A 195 -7.10 -14.25 10.43
CA ALA A 195 -6.00 -14.00 11.36
C ALA A 195 -5.74 -15.18 12.29
N GLU A 196 -6.79 -15.82 12.84
CA GLU A 196 -6.67 -17.05 13.64
C GLU A 196 -6.07 -18.21 12.84
N GLN A 197 -6.45 -18.36 11.58
CA GLN A 197 -5.86 -19.35 10.68
C GLN A 197 -4.36 -19.11 10.48
N LEU A 198 -3.94 -17.87 10.21
CA LEU A 198 -2.52 -17.51 10.11
C LEU A 198 -1.78 -17.80 11.41
N LEU A 199 -2.33 -17.41 12.55
CA LEU A 199 -1.74 -17.61 13.89
C LEU A 199 -1.69 -19.08 14.32
N SER A 200 -2.34 -20.01 13.62
CA SER A 200 -2.17 -21.45 13.85
C SER A 200 -0.77 -21.96 13.46
N ASP A 201 -0.06 -21.21 12.60
CA ASP A 201 1.36 -21.42 12.34
C ASP A 201 2.19 -20.76 13.45
N THR A 202 2.97 -21.56 14.17
CA THR A 202 3.77 -21.13 15.35
C THR A 202 4.85 -20.10 14.99
N ARG A 203 5.17 -19.93 13.73
CA ARG A 203 6.10 -18.91 13.22
C ARG A 203 5.47 -17.52 13.18
N ILE A 204 4.14 -17.41 13.26
CA ILE A 204 3.42 -16.14 13.16
C ILE A 204 2.99 -15.66 14.55
N ARG A 205 3.25 -14.39 14.85
CA ARG A 205 2.74 -13.70 16.05
C ARG A 205 2.08 -12.38 15.71
N LEU A 206 1.12 -11.96 16.53
CA LEU A 206 0.54 -10.63 16.46
C LEU A 206 1.56 -9.58 16.87
N ILE A 207 1.61 -8.49 16.10
CA ILE A 207 2.57 -7.40 16.28
C ILE A 207 1.80 -6.08 16.38
N GLY A 208 2.10 -5.31 17.44
CA GLY A 208 1.47 -4.03 17.71
C GLY A 208 2.14 -2.84 17.02
N LEU A 209 1.53 -1.65 17.20
CA LEU A 209 1.98 -0.39 16.59
C LEU A 209 3.36 0.04 17.07
N GLY A 210 3.73 -0.24 18.33
CA GLY A 210 5.04 0.13 18.85
C GLY A 210 6.18 -0.61 18.17
N ALA A 211 6.01 -1.91 17.88
CA ALA A 211 6.99 -2.68 17.12
C ALA A 211 6.98 -2.26 15.63
N ARG A 212 5.80 -1.97 15.03
CA ARG A 212 5.70 -1.42 13.68
C ARG A 212 6.52 -0.14 13.56
N ASP A 213 6.43 0.77 14.55
CA ASP A 213 7.16 2.04 14.52
C ASP A 213 8.68 1.83 14.65
N SER A 214 9.15 0.97 15.56
CA SER A 214 10.58 0.68 15.69
C SER A 214 11.16 -0.05 14.46
N LEU A 215 10.38 -0.94 13.82
CA LEU A 215 10.79 -1.67 12.61
C LEU A 215 10.96 -0.73 11.41
N ARG A 216 9.98 0.16 11.15
CA ARG A 216 10.06 1.12 10.04
C ARG A 216 11.20 2.11 10.24
N LEU A 217 11.43 2.52 11.51
CA LEU A 217 12.50 3.46 11.84
C LEU A 217 13.88 2.87 11.57
N GLU A 218 14.11 1.61 11.95
CA GLU A 218 15.35 0.90 11.60
C GLU A 218 15.53 0.75 10.08
N ALA A 219 14.43 0.56 9.35
CA ALA A 219 14.44 0.46 7.88
C ALA A 219 14.61 1.83 7.18
N GLY A 220 14.63 2.95 7.93
CA GLY A 220 14.76 4.29 7.38
C GLY A 220 13.51 4.78 6.64
N MET A 221 12.32 4.25 6.97
CA MET A 221 11.05 4.64 6.35
C MET A 221 10.40 5.77 7.14
N CYS A 222 9.98 6.82 6.44
CA CYS A 222 9.26 7.95 7.03
C CYS A 222 7.87 7.54 7.52
N LEU A 223 7.37 8.24 8.54
CA LEU A 223 6.00 8.17 9.00
C LEU A 223 5.33 9.54 8.80
N TYR A 224 4.28 9.56 7.99
CA TYR A 224 3.51 10.80 7.79
C TYR A 224 2.91 11.32 9.10
N GLY A 225 3.05 12.63 9.31
CA GLY A 225 2.64 13.30 10.55
C GLY A 225 3.70 13.27 11.67
N HIS A 226 4.83 12.57 11.46
CA HIS A 226 5.97 12.55 12.40
C HIS A 226 7.26 13.04 11.75
N ASP A 227 7.67 12.39 10.64
CA ASP A 227 8.93 12.68 9.95
C ASP A 227 8.71 13.56 8.71
N ILE A 228 7.53 13.52 8.14
CA ILE A 228 7.10 14.26 6.94
C ILE A 228 5.70 14.81 7.13
N ASP A 229 5.49 16.03 6.62
CA ASP A 229 4.25 16.79 6.70
C ASP A 229 4.22 17.87 5.58
N PRO A 230 3.20 18.74 5.51
CA PRO A 230 3.14 19.80 4.49
C PRO A 230 4.26 20.85 4.55
N SER A 231 5.06 20.89 5.61
CA SER A 231 6.23 21.78 5.71
C SER A 231 7.53 21.15 5.24
N THR A 232 7.48 19.83 4.88
CA THR A 232 8.64 19.04 4.47
C THR A 232 8.59 18.81 2.96
N SER A 233 9.69 19.09 2.26
CA SER A 233 9.83 18.77 0.84
C SER A 233 10.33 17.34 0.60
N PRO A 234 10.10 16.76 -0.60
CA PRO A 234 10.65 15.45 -0.94
C PRO A 234 12.18 15.36 -0.86
N VAL A 235 12.87 16.49 -1.06
CA VAL A 235 14.33 16.56 -0.97
C VAL A 235 14.79 16.46 0.48
N GLU A 236 14.19 17.22 1.40
CA GLU A 236 14.47 17.16 2.83
C GLU A 236 14.17 15.81 3.45
N ALA A 237 13.09 15.17 2.99
CA ALA A 237 12.70 13.82 3.42
C ALA A 237 13.56 12.69 2.83
N SER A 238 14.51 12.99 1.94
CA SER A 238 15.26 11.99 1.16
C SER A 238 14.36 11.10 0.28
N LEU A 239 13.18 11.61 -0.12
CA LEU A 239 12.18 10.94 -0.95
C LEU A 239 12.17 11.43 -2.42
N SER A 240 13.16 12.22 -2.84
CA SER A 240 13.24 12.74 -4.22
C SER A 240 13.31 11.63 -5.30
N TRP A 241 13.66 10.41 -4.93
CA TRP A 241 13.62 9.24 -5.80
C TRP A 241 12.21 8.81 -6.22
N THR A 242 11.17 9.21 -5.46
CA THR A 242 9.75 8.98 -5.81
C THR A 242 9.32 9.81 -7.01
N ILE A 243 9.98 10.95 -7.25
CA ILE A 243 9.77 11.79 -8.44
C ILE A 243 10.55 11.17 -9.59
N SER A 244 9.86 10.49 -10.51
CA SER A 244 10.53 9.82 -11.62
C SER A 244 11.30 10.81 -12.50
N ARG A 245 12.34 10.33 -13.17
CA ARG A 245 13.12 11.15 -14.11
C ARG A 245 12.23 11.78 -15.18
N ALA A 246 11.31 10.99 -15.75
CA ALA A 246 10.39 11.46 -16.78
C ALA A 246 9.51 12.62 -16.28
N ARG A 247 9.01 12.56 -15.05
CA ARG A 247 8.19 13.62 -14.44
C ARG A 247 9.03 14.87 -14.19
N ARG A 248 10.25 14.73 -13.66
CA ARG A 248 11.18 15.86 -13.47
C ARG A 248 11.52 16.58 -14.76
N GLU A 249 11.76 15.83 -15.85
CA GLU A 249 12.08 16.41 -17.17
C GLU A 249 10.88 17.15 -17.78
N ARG A 250 9.64 16.69 -17.52
CA ARG A 250 8.42 17.35 -17.99
C ARG A 250 7.99 18.53 -17.10
N GLY A 251 8.32 18.49 -15.81
CA GLY A 251 7.87 19.49 -14.84
C GLY A 251 6.33 19.53 -14.70
N ASP A 252 5.67 18.38 -14.81
CA ASP A 252 4.22 18.24 -14.91
C ASP A 252 3.56 17.64 -13.66
N PHE A 253 4.22 17.73 -12.52
CA PHE A 253 3.71 17.31 -11.21
C PHE A 253 3.55 18.50 -10.26
N PRO A 254 2.69 18.40 -9.22
CA PRO A 254 2.54 19.44 -8.21
C PRO A 254 3.84 19.68 -7.41
N GLY A 255 4.17 20.96 -7.13
CA GLY A 255 5.32 21.33 -6.31
C GLY A 255 6.59 21.80 -7.00
#